data_91037fd1daeb1045257f9f8add2d322b
#
_entry.id   91037fd1daeb1045257f9f8add2d322b
#
_cell.length_a   1.000
_cell.length_b   1.000
_cell.length_c   1.000
_cell.angle_alpha   90.00
_cell.angle_beta   90.00
_cell.angle_gamma   90.00
#
_symmetry.space_group_name_H-M   'P 1'
#
loop_
_entity.id
_entity.type
_entity.pdbx_description
1 polymer ?
#
loop_
_entity_poly.entity_id
_entity_poly.type
_entity_poly.pdbx_seq_one_letter_code
_entity_poly.pdbx_strand_id
1 'polypeptide(L)'
;SRDELYTPISHNKQAAEGNRREDRLAIWLDAQELEYFTENDLRHGTVEGKTPDFLLLQPLVWHGDEYHWVESKASFGDDYIHRKNHRGQVSQYVELYGHGMLVYWYGYLTNLQRKNYVIVDRRELGLE
;
A
#
# COMPACT_ATOMS: atom_id res chain seq x y z
N SER A 1 -8.76 -3.21 24.05
CA SER A 1 -7.83 -3.71 23.11
C SER A 1 -8.43 -3.72 21.71
N ARG A 2 -7.57 -3.57 20.76
CA ARG A 2 -8.02 -3.51 19.39
C ARG A 2 -8.22 -4.87 18.76
N ASP A 3 -8.05 -5.87 19.51
CA ASP A 3 -7.97 -7.21 19.00
C ASP A 3 -9.22 -7.64 18.26
N GLU A 4 -10.31 -7.90 18.96
CA GLU A 4 -11.47 -8.44 18.30
C GLU A 4 -12.22 -7.43 17.49
N LEU A 5 -12.24 -6.19 17.97
CA LEU A 5 -12.96 -5.16 17.25
C LEU A 5 -12.33 -4.85 15.91
N TYR A 6 -11.03 -5.04 15.81
CA TYR A 6 -10.31 -4.72 14.60
C TYR A 6 -10.00 -5.94 13.77
N THR A 7 -10.66 -7.02 14.05
CA THR A 7 -10.42 -8.25 13.35
C THR A 7 -10.44 -8.11 11.84
N PRO A 8 -11.42 -7.43 11.25
CA PRO A 8 -11.42 -7.32 9.79
C PRO A 8 -10.20 -6.60 9.27
N ILE A 9 -9.60 -5.74 10.08
CA ILE A 9 -8.46 -4.97 9.65
C ILE A 9 -7.17 -5.76 9.79
N SER A 10 -7.01 -6.43 10.91
CA SER A 10 -5.71 -6.99 11.24
C SER A 10 -5.57 -8.46 10.90
N HIS A 11 -6.61 -9.09 10.40
CA HIS A 11 -6.56 -10.54 10.18
C HIS A 11 -6.65 -10.94 8.73
N ASN A 12 -6.34 -10.03 7.86
CA ASN A 12 -6.44 -10.32 6.45
C ASN A 12 -5.31 -11.17 5.92
N LYS A 13 -4.33 -11.45 6.75
CA LYS A 13 -3.28 -12.34 6.32
C LYS A 13 -3.83 -13.71 5.95
N GLN A 14 -4.97 -14.06 6.50
CA GLN A 14 -5.58 -15.32 6.12
C GLN A 14 -6.26 -15.22 4.77
N ALA A 15 -6.92 -14.11 4.53
CA ALA A 15 -7.51 -13.88 3.23
C ALA A 15 -6.44 -13.70 2.18
N ALA A 16 -5.28 -13.22 2.58
CA ALA A 16 -4.18 -12.99 1.67
C ALA A 16 -3.25 -14.19 1.57
N GLU A 17 -3.74 -15.33 1.92
CA GLU A 17 -2.92 -16.53 1.96
C GLU A 17 -2.21 -16.78 0.65
N GLY A 18 -2.84 -16.47 -0.47
CA GLY A 18 -2.24 -16.62 -1.77
C GLY A 18 -1.32 -15.46 -2.16
N ASN A 19 -1.17 -14.46 -1.30
CA ASN A 19 -0.39 -13.28 -1.62
C ASN A 19 0.57 -12.95 -0.49
N ARG A 20 1.70 -13.62 -0.48
CA ARG A 20 2.67 -13.45 0.60
C ARG A 20 3.24 -12.06 0.68
N ARG A 21 3.30 -11.36 -0.44
CA ARG A 21 3.86 -10.01 -0.46
C ARG A 21 2.98 -9.06 0.33
N GLU A 22 1.69 -9.11 0.07
CA GLU A 22 0.76 -8.24 0.82
C GLU A 22 0.71 -8.64 2.28
N ASP A 23 0.80 -9.93 2.57
CA ASP A 23 0.83 -10.38 3.95
C ASP A 23 2.06 -9.83 4.68
N ARG A 24 3.20 -9.80 4.02
CA ARG A 24 4.42 -9.26 4.61
C ARG A 24 4.32 -7.76 4.83
N LEU A 25 3.67 -7.04 3.92
CA LEU A 25 3.41 -5.62 4.13
C LEU A 25 2.46 -5.40 5.30
N ALA A 26 1.46 -6.25 5.43
CA ALA A 26 0.54 -6.15 6.56
C ALA A 26 1.29 -6.30 7.88
N ILE A 27 2.19 -7.27 7.95
CA ILE A 27 3.00 -7.48 9.15
C ILE A 27 3.87 -6.25 9.42
N TRP A 28 4.44 -5.69 8.36
CA TRP A 28 5.29 -4.52 8.48
C TRP A 28 4.51 -3.32 9.03
N LEU A 29 3.29 -3.13 8.54
CA LEU A 29 2.43 -2.06 9.03
C LEU A 29 1.97 -2.32 10.46
N ASP A 30 1.63 -3.57 10.77
CA ASP A 30 1.23 -3.95 12.12
C ASP A 30 2.34 -3.68 13.13
N ALA A 31 3.58 -3.92 12.74
CA ALA A 31 4.72 -3.70 13.62
C ALA A 31 4.88 -2.23 13.97
N GLN A 32 4.36 -1.35 13.17
CA GLN A 32 4.39 0.09 13.42
C GLN A 32 3.12 0.58 14.11
N GLU A 33 2.25 -0.36 14.50
CA GLU A 33 1.02 -0.07 15.21
C GLU A 33 0.08 0.79 14.39
N LEU A 34 0.10 0.58 13.08
CA LEU A 34 -0.80 1.30 12.18
C LEU A 34 -2.03 0.45 11.92
N GLU A 35 -3.17 1.10 11.86
CA GLU A 35 -4.41 0.46 11.49
C GLU A 35 -4.75 0.83 10.05
N TYR A 36 -5.42 -0.08 9.36
CA TYR A 36 -5.67 0.12 7.94
C TYR A 36 -6.86 -0.72 7.51
N PHE A 37 -7.45 -0.30 6.39
CA PHE A 37 -8.39 -1.13 5.66
C PHE A 37 -7.64 -1.75 4.48
N THR A 38 -7.94 -3.01 4.19
CA THR A 38 -7.42 -3.64 2.99
C THR A 38 -8.38 -3.40 1.83
N GLU A 39 -7.94 -3.75 0.64
CA GLU A 39 -8.82 -3.68 -0.51
C GLU A 39 -10.08 -4.49 -0.29
N ASN A 40 -9.94 -5.65 0.33
CA ASN A 40 -11.08 -6.51 0.58
C ASN A 40 -12.08 -5.87 1.55
N ASP A 41 -11.58 -5.18 2.57
CA ASP A 41 -12.45 -4.45 3.49
C ASP A 41 -13.22 -3.37 2.75
N LEU A 42 -12.54 -2.62 1.90
CA LEU A 42 -13.15 -1.50 1.20
C LEU A 42 -14.15 -1.94 0.14
N ARG A 43 -13.94 -3.12 -0.41
CA ARG A 43 -14.83 -3.63 -1.45
C ARG A 43 -16.24 -3.83 -0.92
N HIS A 44 -16.38 -4.07 0.36
CA HIS A 44 -17.68 -4.26 0.97
C HIS A 44 -18.23 -3.00 1.60
N GLY A 45 -17.52 -1.89 1.46
CA GLY A 45 -17.94 -0.62 2.03
C GLY A 45 -18.61 0.25 1.00
N THR A 46 -18.64 1.53 1.31
CA THR A 46 -19.31 2.51 0.46
C THR A 46 -18.35 3.34 -0.37
N VAL A 47 -17.07 3.02 -0.31
CA VAL A 47 -16.07 3.75 -1.06
C VAL A 47 -16.16 3.39 -2.54
N GLU A 48 -16.27 4.40 -3.38
CA GLU A 48 -16.36 4.20 -4.81
C GLU A 48 -15.03 4.48 -5.46
N GLY A 49 -14.81 3.89 -6.61
CA GLY A 49 -13.61 4.08 -7.37
C GLY A 49 -12.55 3.05 -7.02
N LYS A 50 -11.33 3.37 -7.37
CA LYS A 50 -10.22 2.47 -7.12
C LYS A 50 -9.81 2.50 -5.66
N THR A 51 -9.36 1.36 -5.15
CA THR A 51 -8.94 1.24 -3.76
C THR A 51 -7.53 0.68 -3.71
N PRO A 52 -6.67 1.24 -2.86
CA PRO A 52 -5.32 0.71 -2.69
C PRO A 52 -5.34 -0.59 -1.89
N ASP A 53 -4.22 -1.30 -1.91
CA ASP A 53 -4.10 -2.52 -1.13
C ASP A 53 -4.27 -2.26 0.36
N PHE A 54 -3.75 -1.14 0.84
CA PHE A 54 -3.90 -0.72 2.24
C PHE A 54 -4.26 0.75 2.29
N LEU A 55 -5.35 1.07 2.95
CA LEU A 55 -5.74 2.45 3.23
C LEU A 55 -5.56 2.69 4.71
N LEU A 56 -4.65 3.59 5.06
CA LEU A 56 -4.20 3.74 6.45
C LEU A 56 -5.14 4.64 7.23
N LEU A 57 -5.40 4.27 8.48
CA LEU A 57 -6.22 5.08 9.38
C LEU A 57 -5.38 6.12 10.11
N GLN A 58 -4.09 5.86 10.28
CA GLN A 58 -3.13 6.83 10.77
C GLN A 58 -2.03 6.94 9.74
N PRO A 59 -1.39 8.10 9.62
CA PRO A 59 -0.35 8.24 8.59
C PRO A 59 0.85 7.37 8.90
N LEU A 60 1.40 6.79 7.85
CA LEU A 60 2.69 6.12 7.90
C LEU A 60 3.75 7.21 7.76
N VAL A 61 4.62 7.32 8.75
CA VAL A 61 5.73 8.27 8.69
C VAL A 61 6.95 7.53 8.19
N TRP A 62 7.51 7.98 7.08
CA TRP A 62 8.67 7.32 6.49
C TRP A 62 9.59 8.40 5.92
N HIS A 63 10.82 8.44 6.42
CA HIS A 63 11.82 9.45 6.02
C HIS A 63 11.28 10.88 6.18
N GLY A 64 10.49 11.10 7.24
CA GLY A 64 10.03 12.44 7.57
C GLY A 64 8.75 12.87 6.90
N ASP A 65 8.22 12.07 6.00
CA ASP A 65 6.98 12.40 5.30
C ASP A 65 5.87 11.45 5.70
N GLU A 66 4.64 11.87 5.49
CA GLU A 66 3.46 11.11 5.88
C GLU A 66 2.75 10.55 4.65
N TYR A 67 2.31 9.31 4.77
CA TYR A 67 1.66 8.60 3.67
C TYR A 67 0.37 7.97 4.18
N HIS A 68 -0.63 7.93 3.32
CA HIS A 68 -1.98 7.54 3.72
C HIS A 68 -2.45 6.24 3.08
N TRP A 69 -1.70 5.68 2.16
CA TRP A 69 -2.04 4.41 1.53
C TRP A 69 -0.76 3.72 1.06
N VAL A 70 -0.87 2.41 0.88
CA VAL A 70 0.24 1.59 0.37
C VAL A 70 -0.32 0.68 -0.72
N GLU A 71 0.37 0.65 -1.84
CA GLU A 71 0.01 -0.22 -2.96
C GLU A 71 1.18 -1.13 -3.28
N SER A 72 0.90 -2.41 -3.49
CA SER A 72 1.92 -3.43 -3.72
C SER A 72 1.85 -3.91 -5.16
N LYS A 73 2.99 -3.92 -5.83
CA LYS A 73 3.10 -4.43 -7.19
C LYS A 73 4.21 -5.46 -7.26
N ALA A 74 3.84 -6.68 -7.62
CA ALA A 74 4.78 -7.79 -7.72
C ALA A 74 5.48 -7.75 -9.08
N SER A 75 6.21 -6.67 -9.31
CA SER A 75 6.86 -6.46 -10.60
C SER A 75 8.04 -5.52 -10.44
N PHE A 76 8.79 -5.36 -11.51
CA PHE A 76 9.80 -4.31 -11.61
C PHE A 76 9.14 -3.09 -12.27
N GLY A 77 9.34 -1.92 -11.69
CA GLY A 77 8.74 -0.70 -12.20
C GLY A 77 9.59 -0.06 -13.28
N ASP A 78 9.38 -0.47 -14.51
CA ASP A 78 9.99 0.22 -15.66
C ASP A 78 9.04 1.32 -16.16
N ASP A 79 9.45 2.02 -17.21
CA ASP A 79 8.66 3.14 -17.72
C ASP A 79 7.25 2.72 -18.13
N TYR A 80 7.13 1.61 -18.83
CA TYR A 80 5.84 1.19 -19.34
C TYR A 80 4.93 0.72 -18.22
N ILE A 81 5.45 -0.13 -17.36
CA ILE A 81 4.68 -0.67 -16.23
C ILE A 81 4.23 0.46 -15.32
N HIS A 82 5.14 1.38 -15.03
CA HIS A 82 4.82 2.45 -14.11
C HIS A 82 3.79 3.41 -14.71
N ARG A 83 3.93 3.74 -15.98
CA ARG A 83 2.97 4.63 -16.62
C ARG A 83 1.56 4.03 -16.57
N LYS A 84 1.48 2.73 -16.80
CA LYS A 84 0.21 2.04 -16.75
C LYS A 84 -0.37 2.05 -15.33
N ASN A 85 0.45 1.77 -14.34
CA ASN A 85 0.00 1.78 -12.94
C ASN A 85 -0.41 3.17 -12.50
N HIS A 86 0.37 4.18 -12.89
CA HIS A 86 0.08 5.56 -12.52
C HIS A 86 -1.27 5.98 -13.06
N ARG A 87 -1.50 5.77 -14.35
CA ARG A 87 -2.73 6.21 -14.99
C ARG A 87 -3.94 5.41 -14.55
N GLY A 88 -3.75 4.11 -14.36
CA GLY A 88 -4.86 3.22 -14.08
C GLY A 88 -5.30 3.19 -12.64
N GLN A 89 -4.40 3.51 -11.71
CA GLN A 89 -4.73 3.34 -10.30
C GLN A 89 -4.17 4.45 -9.44
N VAL A 90 -2.87 4.65 -9.46
CA VAL A 90 -2.17 5.44 -8.44
C VAL A 90 -2.60 6.90 -8.45
N SER A 91 -2.81 7.48 -9.63
CA SER A 91 -3.25 8.87 -9.71
C SER A 91 -4.60 9.05 -9.03
N GLN A 92 -5.45 8.04 -9.10
CA GLN A 92 -6.75 8.11 -8.44
C GLN A 92 -6.62 7.97 -6.92
N TYR A 93 -5.69 7.15 -6.47
CA TYR A 93 -5.43 7.04 -5.02
C TYR A 93 -4.96 8.38 -4.47
N VAL A 94 -4.07 9.06 -5.20
CA VAL A 94 -3.60 10.37 -4.77
C VAL A 94 -4.76 11.35 -4.68
N GLU A 95 -5.62 11.32 -5.67
CA GLU A 95 -6.75 12.25 -5.70
C GLU A 95 -7.73 11.99 -4.55
N LEU A 96 -7.96 10.72 -4.25
CA LEU A 96 -8.94 10.36 -3.22
C LEU A 96 -8.37 10.40 -1.82
N TYR A 97 -7.11 10.02 -1.64
CA TYR A 97 -6.57 9.75 -0.32
C TYR A 97 -5.31 10.54 0.01
N GLY A 98 -4.72 11.24 -0.95
CA GLY A 98 -3.52 12.02 -0.70
C GLY A 98 -2.24 11.24 -0.96
N HIS A 99 -1.19 11.60 -0.25
CA HIS A 99 0.14 11.02 -0.49
C HIS A 99 0.20 9.56 -0.08
N GLY A 100 0.87 8.75 -0.87
CA GLY A 100 0.95 7.33 -0.59
C GLY A 100 2.29 6.72 -0.97
N MET A 101 2.36 5.40 -0.80
CA MET A 101 3.59 4.64 -1.05
C MET A 101 3.29 3.51 -2.03
N LEU A 102 4.07 3.46 -3.11
CA LEU A 102 3.96 2.42 -4.12
C LEU A 102 5.18 1.52 -4.02
N VAL A 103 4.94 0.25 -3.74
CA VAL A 103 6.02 -0.72 -3.53
C VAL A 103 6.16 -1.58 -4.76
N TYR A 104 7.27 -1.47 -5.46
CA TYR A 104 7.64 -2.39 -6.53
C TYR A 104 8.58 -3.43 -5.95
N TRP A 105 8.10 -4.63 -5.79
CA TRP A 105 8.84 -5.67 -5.06
C TRP A 105 10.18 -6.03 -5.69
N TYR A 106 10.30 -5.87 -6.99
CA TYR A 106 11.49 -6.29 -7.71
C TYR A 106 12.32 -5.12 -8.22
N GLY A 107 12.11 -3.93 -7.65
CA GLY A 107 12.89 -2.76 -8.01
C GLY A 107 12.17 -1.85 -8.98
N TYR A 108 12.78 -0.73 -9.29
CA TYR A 108 12.18 0.28 -10.15
C TYR A 108 13.27 1.21 -10.68
N LEU A 109 12.93 1.92 -11.76
CA LEU A 109 13.83 2.93 -12.29
C LEU A 109 13.75 4.18 -11.42
N THR A 110 14.89 4.67 -10.98
CA THR A 110 14.92 5.74 -9.99
C THR A 110 14.38 7.07 -10.50
N ASN A 111 14.30 7.23 -11.82
CA ASN A 111 13.79 8.48 -12.39
C ASN A 111 12.26 8.54 -12.43
N LEU A 112 11.57 7.56 -11.83
CA LEU A 112 10.11 7.53 -11.87
C LEU A 112 9.44 8.20 -10.69
N GLN A 113 10.20 8.72 -9.73
CA GLN A 113 9.63 9.31 -8.51
C GLN A 113 8.67 10.45 -8.83
N ARG A 114 7.64 10.58 -8.00
CA ARG A 114 6.61 11.61 -8.13
C ARG A 114 6.53 12.41 -6.84
N LYS A 115 5.88 13.58 -6.92
CA LYS A 115 5.72 14.43 -5.77
C LYS A 115 4.70 13.90 -4.77
N ASN A 116 3.65 13.27 -5.27
CA ASN A 116 2.48 12.96 -4.47
C ASN A 116 2.48 11.54 -3.94
N TYR A 117 3.50 10.78 -4.25
CA TYR A 117 3.68 9.46 -3.66
C TYR A 117 5.14 9.07 -3.82
N VAL A 118 5.58 8.17 -2.95
CA VAL A 118 6.95 7.68 -3.00
C VAL A 118 6.94 6.27 -3.60
N ILE A 119 7.97 5.98 -4.39
CA ILE A 119 8.17 4.64 -4.95
C ILE A 119 9.32 4.00 -4.19
N VAL A 120 9.10 2.79 -3.71
CA VAL A 120 10.12 2.05 -2.97
C VAL A 120 10.12 0.59 -3.43
N ASP A 121 11.17 -0.14 -3.09
CA ASP A 121 11.16 -1.59 -3.25
C ASP A 121 11.21 -2.23 -1.86
N ARG A 122 11.14 -3.57 -1.85
CA ARG A 122 11.05 -4.29 -0.58
C ARG A 122 12.27 -4.09 0.30
N ARG A 123 13.43 -3.92 -0.32
CA ARG A 123 14.68 -3.80 0.44
C ARG A 123 14.75 -2.48 1.18
N GLU A 124 14.21 -1.44 0.58
CA GLU A 124 14.18 -0.14 1.23
C GLU A 124 13.33 -0.17 2.50
N LEU A 125 12.36 -1.07 2.55
CA LEU A 125 11.50 -1.24 3.72
C LEU A 125 12.04 -2.30 4.69
N GLY A 126 13.16 -2.91 4.37
CA GLY A 126 13.69 -3.98 5.21
C GLY A 126 13.01 -5.32 5.03
N LEU A 127 12.29 -5.50 3.94
CA LEU A 127 11.59 -6.74 3.66
C LEU A 127 12.39 -7.57 2.67
N GLU A 128 12.49 -8.88 2.94
CA GLU A 128 13.27 -9.77 2.09
C GLU A 128 12.39 -10.67 1.27
#